data_c55e9cbb0fc6829d6f2f17e0d4540d7a
#
_entry.id   c55e9cbb0fc6829d6f2f17e0d4540d7a
#
_cell.length_a   1.000
_cell.length_b   1.000
_cell.length_c   1.000
_cell.angle_alpha   90.00
_cell.angle_beta   90.00
_cell.angle_gamma   90.00
#
_symmetry.space_group_name_H-M   'P 1'
#
loop_
_entity.id
_entity.type
_entity.pdbx_description
1 polymer ?
#
loop_
_entity_poly.entity_id
_entity_poly.type
_entity_poly.pdbx_seq_one_letter_code
_entity_poly.pdbx_strand_id
1 'polypeptide(L)'
;MKRLIQFQFMLVLLLVCGQATIQAKRISQWQAQQQAYSFWGKQMPMKAKAKSRVVSTASLSTLGNDSYYVFNNDAGGFVIIAGDDAVAPVLGYTSTGAFDANNLPEGLKDLLKSYEQQIAALGKNYKANTTSTRAEFTGEKLLNTAKWNQGAPFNKYTPNNYVTGCVATAGAIVMKHHGYPAKGVGSHSYTWNGQNLTASFEHDYDWANMPVRYTGDNDAAFDGVARLMSDLGIAVNMQYANGGSASALEDLVTALKKYFGYSKYARHLKIEDLGAEAWNGRLRAELMPTVRFCMQPLMPM
;
A
#
# COMPACT_ATOMS: atom_id res chain seq x y z
N MET A 1 -62.39 23.22 -5.64
CA MET A 1 -62.05 22.16 -4.70
C MET A 1 -61.46 20.90 -5.37
N LYS A 2 -62.05 20.32 -6.42
CA LYS A 2 -61.53 19.09 -7.07
C LYS A 2 -60.12 19.22 -7.68
N ARG A 3 -59.72 20.37 -8.24
CA ARG A 3 -58.40 20.57 -8.81
C ARG A 3 -57.29 20.76 -7.77
N LEU A 4 -57.59 21.25 -6.59
CA LEU A 4 -56.60 21.39 -5.49
C LEU A 4 -56.25 20.04 -4.86
N ILE A 5 -57.22 19.13 -4.77
CA ILE A 5 -57.05 17.79 -4.24
C ILE A 5 -56.19 16.93 -5.21
N GLN A 6 -56.34 17.10 -6.54
CA GLN A 6 -55.53 16.41 -7.51
C GLN A 6 -54.04 16.86 -7.47
N PHE A 7 -53.79 18.15 -7.21
CA PHE A 7 -52.45 18.68 -7.07
C PHE A 7 -51.75 18.20 -5.79
N GLN A 8 -52.48 18.09 -4.71
CA GLN A 8 -51.93 17.53 -3.43
C GLN A 8 -51.64 16.03 -3.56
N PHE A 9 -52.48 15.26 -4.24
CA PHE A 9 -52.23 13.84 -4.51
C PHE A 9 -51.03 13.60 -5.41
N MET A 10 -50.79 14.46 -6.41
CA MET A 10 -49.64 14.40 -7.30
C MET A 10 -48.34 14.82 -6.58
N LEU A 11 -48.41 15.77 -5.65
CA LEU A 11 -47.28 16.19 -4.86
C LEU A 11 -46.87 15.14 -3.79
N VAL A 12 -47.83 14.44 -3.20
CA VAL A 12 -47.57 13.33 -2.26
C VAL A 12 -47.01 12.10 -3.00
N LEU A 13 -47.46 11.84 -4.25
CA LEU A 13 -46.92 10.75 -5.08
C LEU A 13 -45.48 11.00 -5.50
N LEU A 14 -45.09 12.28 -5.73
CA LEU A 14 -43.70 12.66 -6.02
C LEU A 14 -42.77 12.62 -4.81
N LEU A 15 -43.30 12.71 -3.59
CA LEU A 15 -42.53 12.62 -2.34
C LEU A 15 -42.27 11.18 -1.89
N VAL A 16 -42.97 10.18 -2.43
CA VAL A 16 -42.81 8.76 -2.11
C VAL A 16 -41.83 8.06 -3.08
N CYS A 17 -41.49 8.68 -4.22
CA CYS A 17 -40.53 8.15 -5.20
C CYS A 17 -39.12 8.71 -4.98
N GLY A 18 -38.47 8.45 -3.84
CA GLY A 18 -37.14 9.04 -3.72
C GLY A 18 -36.27 8.57 -2.58
N GLN A 19 -36.49 7.40 -2.06
CA GLN A 19 -35.45 6.76 -1.22
C GLN A 19 -35.12 5.38 -1.76
N ALA A 20 -34.60 5.33 -2.99
CA ALA A 20 -33.83 4.16 -3.39
C ALA A 20 -32.57 4.14 -2.52
N THR A 21 -32.64 3.43 -1.41
CA THR A 21 -31.45 3.01 -0.68
C THR A 21 -30.65 2.17 -1.65
N ILE A 22 -29.58 2.74 -2.22
CA ILE A 22 -28.61 1.96 -2.98
C ILE A 22 -27.95 1.04 -1.96
N GLN A 23 -28.46 -0.18 -1.93
CA GLN A 23 -27.91 -1.23 -1.09
C GLN A 23 -26.71 -1.79 -1.84
N ALA A 24 -25.56 -1.90 -1.17
CA ALA A 24 -24.38 -2.58 -1.69
C ALA A 24 -24.80 -3.94 -2.29
N LYS A 25 -24.42 -4.18 -3.53
CA LYS A 25 -24.84 -5.36 -4.28
C LYS A 25 -23.65 -6.20 -4.73
N ARG A 26 -23.70 -7.47 -4.43
CA ARG A 26 -22.75 -8.42 -4.99
C ARG A 26 -22.77 -8.39 -6.51
N ILE A 27 -21.61 -8.31 -7.14
CA ILE A 27 -21.48 -8.42 -8.57
C ILE A 27 -21.28 -9.88 -8.97
N SER A 28 -21.80 -10.26 -10.14
CA SER A 28 -21.58 -11.58 -10.68
C SER A 28 -20.17 -11.72 -11.26
N GLN A 29 -19.68 -12.96 -11.40
CA GLN A 29 -18.41 -13.24 -12.06
C GLN A 29 -18.37 -12.64 -13.48
N TRP A 30 -19.48 -12.66 -14.21
CA TRP A 30 -19.59 -12.06 -15.53
C TRP A 30 -19.36 -10.54 -15.49
N GLN A 31 -19.97 -9.84 -14.53
CA GLN A 31 -19.75 -8.39 -14.33
C GLN A 31 -18.31 -8.08 -13.97
N ALA A 32 -17.70 -8.87 -13.07
CA ALA A 32 -16.30 -8.75 -12.71
C ALA A 32 -15.39 -8.97 -13.93
N GLN A 33 -15.71 -9.94 -14.78
CA GLN A 33 -14.96 -10.20 -16.02
C GLN A 33 -15.03 -9.00 -16.99
N GLN A 34 -16.21 -8.37 -17.14
CA GLN A 34 -16.34 -7.16 -17.95
C GLN A 34 -15.50 -5.99 -17.40
N GLN A 35 -15.43 -5.86 -16.08
CA GLN A 35 -14.55 -4.87 -15.43
C GLN A 35 -13.07 -5.18 -15.70
N ALA A 36 -12.65 -6.44 -15.63
CA ALA A 36 -11.30 -6.87 -15.97
C ALA A 36 -10.94 -6.57 -17.43
N TYR A 37 -11.84 -6.84 -18.38
CA TYR A 37 -11.66 -6.46 -19.79
C TYR A 37 -11.53 -4.95 -19.97
N SER A 38 -12.40 -4.18 -19.32
CA SER A 38 -12.35 -2.72 -19.37
C SER A 38 -11.03 -2.17 -18.81
N PHE A 39 -10.56 -2.75 -17.70
CA PHE A 39 -9.29 -2.39 -17.09
C PHE A 39 -8.11 -2.64 -18.03
N TRP A 40 -7.96 -3.86 -18.54
CA TRP A 40 -6.88 -4.20 -19.47
C TRP A 40 -6.96 -3.42 -20.78
N GLY A 41 -8.17 -3.17 -21.29
CA GLY A 41 -8.38 -2.35 -22.46
C GLY A 41 -7.86 -0.91 -22.33
N LYS A 42 -7.81 -0.37 -21.11
CA LYS A 42 -7.25 0.97 -20.82
C LYS A 42 -5.74 0.95 -20.57
N GLN A 43 -5.22 -0.14 -19.99
CA GLN A 43 -3.83 -0.24 -19.57
C GLN A 43 -2.88 -0.70 -20.70
N MET A 44 -3.40 -1.39 -21.72
CA MET A 44 -2.54 -1.97 -22.76
C MET A 44 -2.41 -1.08 -24.01
N PRO A 45 -1.20 -1.00 -24.60
CA PRO A 45 -1.01 -0.39 -25.91
C PRO A 45 -1.86 -1.09 -26.98
N MET A 46 -2.33 -0.33 -28.00
CA MET A 46 -3.22 -0.87 -29.04
C MET A 46 -2.75 -2.16 -29.71
N LYS A 47 -1.43 -2.36 -29.88
CA LYS A 47 -0.86 -3.57 -30.48
C LYS A 47 -0.99 -4.82 -29.61
N ALA A 48 -1.10 -4.68 -28.30
CA ALA A 48 -1.27 -5.80 -27.36
C ALA A 48 -2.74 -6.18 -27.13
N LYS A 49 -3.68 -5.27 -27.40
CA LYS A 49 -5.13 -5.49 -27.25
C LYS A 49 -5.68 -6.66 -28.07
N ALA A 50 -5.12 -6.89 -29.27
CA ALA A 50 -5.59 -7.94 -30.19
C ALA A 50 -5.27 -9.39 -29.73
N LYS A 51 -4.37 -9.56 -28.76
CA LYS A 51 -3.94 -10.87 -28.23
C LYS A 51 -4.30 -11.07 -26.74
N SER A 52 -4.93 -10.09 -26.10
CA SER A 52 -5.28 -10.15 -24.69
C SER A 52 -6.54 -10.98 -24.50
N ARG A 53 -6.38 -12.19 -23.99
CA ARG A 53 -7.47 -13.05 -23.54
C ARG A 53 -7.49 -13.05 -22.01
N VAL A 54 -8.60 -12.61 -21.43
CA VAL A 54 -8.81 -12.72 -19.99
C VAL A 54 -9.27 -14.13 -19.69
N VAL A 55 -8.44 -14.90 -19.01
CA VAL A 55 -8.78 -16.25 -18.54
C VAL A 55 -9.25 -16.13 -17.10
N SER A 56 -10.50 -16.52 -16.84
CA SER A 56 -11.02 -16.62 -15.48
C SER A 56 -10.27 -17.73 -14.75
N THR A 57 -9.48 -17.36 -13.75
CA THR A 57 -9.12 -18.31 -12.70
C THR A 57 -10.32 -18.45 -11.80
N ALA A 58 -10.71 -19.70 -11.48
CA ALA A 58 -11.85 -19.98 -10.63
C ALA A 58 -11.91 -19.09 -9.39
N SER A 59 -13.11 -18.74 -8.96
CA SER A 59 -13.39 -18.04 -7.71
C SER A 59 -12.58 -18.68 -6.59
N LEU A 60 -11.56 -18.00 -6.12
CA LEU A 60 -10.65 -18.45 -5.05
C LEU A 60 -11.16 -18.03 -3.68
N SER A 61 -12.45 -17.93 -3.54
CA SER A 61 -13.05 -17.78 -2.23
C SER A 61 -12.86 -19.09 -1.46
N THR A 62 -11.81 -19.18 -0.68
CA THR A 62 -11.62 -20.27 0.30
C THR A 62 -12.71 -20.28 1.38
N LEU A 63 -13.51 -19.22 1.46
CA LEU A 63 -14.59 -19.03 2.43
C LEU A 63 -16.00 -19.10 1.80
N GLY A 64 -16.13 -19.51 0.53
CA GLY A 64 -17.44 -19.59 -0.15
C GLY A 64 -18.11 -18.24 -0.40
N ASN A 65 -17.37 -17.13 -0.28
CA ASN A 65 -17.85 -15.77 -0.49
C ASN A 65 -17.24 -15.19 -1.75
N ASP A 66 -18.07 -14.75 -2.70
CA ASP A 66 -17.66 -14.03 -3.91
C ASP A 66 -17.15 -12.61 -3.57
N SER A 67 -16.23 -12.50 -2.62
CA SER A 67 -15.71 -11.20 -2.15
C SER A 67 -14.81 -10.54 -3.18
N TYR A 68 -14.13 -11.31 -4.01
CA TYR A 68 -13.33 -10.83 -5.13
C TYR A 68 -13.19 -11.91 -6.21
N TYR A 69 -12.78 -11.49 -7.40
CA TYR A 69 -12.47 -12.34 -8.54
C TYR A 69 -11.08 -12.00 -9.06
N VAL A 70 -10.32 -13.00 -9.49
CA VAL A 70 -9.00 -12.82 -10.08
C VAL A 70 -9.02 -13.25 -11.54
N PHE A 71 -8.46 -12.42 -12.41
CA PHE A 71 -8.38 -12.69 -13.84
C PHE A 71 -6.93 -12.53 -14.31
N ASN A 72 -6.35 -13.61 -14.80
CA ASN A 72 -5.06 -13.59 -15.48
C ASN A 72 -5.21 -13.02 -16.89
N ASN A 73 -4.14 -12.43 -17.40
CA ASN A 73 -4.04 -11.95 -18.77
C ASN A 73 -3.00 -12.81 -19.53
N ASP A 74 -3.37 -13.32 -20.70
CA ASP A 74 -2.49 -14.15 -21.53
C ASP A 74 -1.20 -13.40 -21.97
N ALA A 75 -1.24 -12.06 -22.02
CA ALA A 75 -0.08 -11.22 -22.28
C ALA A 75 0.83 -11.02 -21.05
N GLY A 76 0.49 -11.64 -19.94
CA GLY A 76 1.11 -11.52 -18.62
C GLY A 76 0.38 -10.57 -17.68
N GLY A 77 0.49 -10.84 -16.39
CA GLY A 77 -0.17 -10.11 -15.33
C GLY A 77 -1.53 -10.67 -14.93
N PHE A 78 -2.07 -10.14 -13.85
CA PHE A 78 -3.42 -10.44 -13.38
C PHE A 78 -4.07 -9.20 -12.76
N VAL A 79 -5.39 -9.22 -12.62
CA VAL A 79 -6.18 -8.18 -11.94
C VAL A 79 -7.12 -8.82 -10.94
N ILE A 80 -7.27 -8.19 -9.78
CA ILE A 80 -8.18 -8.56 -8.71
C ILE A 80 -9.35 -7.57 -8.75
N ILE A 81 -10.54 -8.08 -9.00
CA ILE A 81 -11.78 -7.30 -9.08
C ILE A 81 -12.61 -7.56 -7.83
N ALA A 82 -13.13 -6.49 -7.23
CA ALA A 82 -14.04 -6.59 -6.09
C ALA A 82 -15.31 -7.36 -6.44
N GLY A 83 -15.81 -8.15 -5.51
CA GLY A 83 -17.09 -8.89 -5.63
C GLY A 83 -18.31 -8.09 -5.18
N ASP A 84 -18.15 -6.79 -4.86
CA ASP A 84 -19.20 -5.92 -4.36
C ASP A 84 -19.06 -4.52 -4.97
N ASP A 85 -20.18 -3.91 -5.37
CA ASP A 85 -20.21 -2.60 -6.03
C ASP A 85 -20.06 -1.41 -5.06
N ALA A 86 -20.04 -1.66 -3.76
CA ALA A 86 -19.80 -0.65 -2.74
C ALA A 86 -18.32 -0.23 -2.63
N VAL A 87 -17.42 -1.00 -3.23
CA VAL A 87 -15.97 -0.74 -3.19
C VAL A 87 -15.40 -0.46 -4.58
N ALA A 88 -14.17 0.05 -4.63
CA ALA A 88 -13.50 0.28 -5.90
C ALA A 88 -13.41 -1.02 -6.72
N PRO A 89 -13.77 -1.01 -8.02
CA PRO A 89 -13.84 -2.22 -8.82
C PRO A 89 -12.52 -2.99 -8.90
N VAL A 90 -11.38 -2.30 -8.98
CA VAL A 90 -10.05 -2.92 -9.04
C VAL A 90 -9.40 -2.80 -7.68
N LEU A 91 -9.17 -3.95 -7.03
CA LEU A 91 -8.50 -4.04 -5.73
C LEU A 91 -6.97 -4.08 -5.87
N GLY A 92 -6.49 -4.65 -6.96
CA GLY A 92 -5.06 -4.73 -7.24
C GLY A 92 -4.77 -5.35 -8.61
N TYR A 93 -3.56 -5.15 -9.12
CA TYR A 93 -3.11 -5.75 -10.37
C TYR A 93 -1.59 -5.83 -10.45
N THR A 94 -1.11 -6.68 -11.36
CA THR A 94 0.28 -6.68 -11.83
C THR A 94 0.29 -6.74 -13.35
N SER A 95 1.31 -6.17 -13.99
CA SER A 95 1.49 -6.21 -15.44
C SER A 95 2.35 -7.38 -15.92
N THR A 96 2.89 -8.17 -15.00
CA THR A 96 3.78 -9.31 -15.30
C THR A 96 3.44 -10.51 -14.42
N GLY A 97 3.90 -11.70 -14.82
CA GLY A 97 3.62 -12.94 -14.11
C GLY A 97 2.19 -13.43 -14.29
N ALA A 98 1.77 -14.34 -13.45
CA ALA A 98 0.42 -14.89 -13.41
C ALA A 98 0.02 -15.17 -11.96
N PHE A 99 -1.28 -15.13 -11.69
CA PHE A 99 -1.82 -15.54 -10.40
C PHE A 99 -1.95 -17.08 -10.40
N ASP A 100 -1.23 -17.72 -9.49
CA ASP A 100 -1.34 -19.16 -9.22
C ASP A 100 -1.85 -19.36 -7.79
N ALA A 101 -3.07 -19.85 -7.68
CA ALA A 101 -3.72 -20.09 -6.39
C ALA A 101 -2.99 -21.07 -5.48
N ASN A 102 -2.27 -22.01 -6.08
CA ASN A 102 -1.58 -23.07 -5.36
C ASN A 102 -0.19 -22.60 -4.85
N ASN A 103 0.30 -21.48 -5.35
CA ASN A 103 1.63 -20.96 -5.04
C ASN A 103 1.61 -19.45 -4.79
N LEU A 104 0.79 -19.02 -3.83
CA LEU A 104 0.71 -17.60 -3.46
C LEU A 104 1.76 -17.25 -2.41
N PRO A 105 2.48 -16.13 -2.59
CA PRO A 105 3.27 -15.54 -1.52
C PRO A 105 2.42 -15.24 -0.29
N GLU A 106 2.96 -15.45 0.92
CA GLU A 106 2.22 -15.24 2.17
C GLU A 106 1.63 -13.84 2.28
N GLY A 107 2.38 -12.79 1.90
CA GLY A 107 1.86 -11.41 1.91
C GLY A 107 0.66 -11.21 0.99
N LEU A 108 0.58 -11.93 -0.14
CA LEU A 108 -0.61 -11.87 -1.01
C LEU A 108 -1.79 -12.63 -0.39
N LYS A 109 -1.55 -13.78 0.27
CA LYS A 109 -2.60 -14.50 1.01
C LYS A 109 -3.21 -13.62 2.09
N ASP A 110 -2.38 -12.94 2.89
CA ASP A 110 -2.85 -12.04 3.94
C ASP A 110 -3.64 -10.86 3.37
N LEU A 111 -3.19 -10.27 2.27
CA LEU A 111 -3.90 -9.19 1.58
C LEU A 111 -5.27 -9.65 1.08
N LEU A 112 -5.34 -10.81 0.43
CA LEU A 112 -6.60 -11.37 -0.07
C LEU A 112 -7.57 -11.69 1.06
N LYS A 113 -7.08 -12.25 2.16
CA LYS A 113 -7.87 -12.49 3.38
C LYS A 113 -8.40 -11.18 3.97
N SER A 114 -7.59 -10.14 3.97
CA SER A 114 -8.01 -8.79 4.41
C SER A 114 -9.14 -8.24 3.52
N TYR A 115 -9.05 -8.38 2.19
CA TYR A 115 -10.14 -8.00 1.28
C TYR A 115 -11.42 -8.77 1.55
N GLU A 116 -11.35 -10.09 1.75
CA GLU A 116 -12.51 -10.91 2.09
C GLU A 116 -13.21 -10.41 3.36
N GLN A 117 -12.44 -10.16 4.42
CA GLN A 117 -12.97 -9.67 5.70
C GLN A 117 -13.64 -8.30 5.56
N GLN A 118 -12.98 -7.35 4.86
CA GLN A 118 -13.51 -6.01 4.67
C GLN A 118 -14.79 -6.01 3.84
N ILE A 119 -14.82 -6.75 2.72
CA ILE A 119 -16.00 -6.83 1.85
C ILE A 119 -17.14 -7.58 2.53
N ALA A 120 -16.86 -8.64 3.30
CA ALA A 120 -17.86 -9.34 4.08
C ALA A 120 -18.48 -8.46 5.19
N ALA A 121 -17.71 -7.55 5.76
CA ALA A 121 -18.19 -6.61 6.78
C ALA A 121 -19.16 -5.55 6.20
N LEU A 122 -19.04 -5.21 4.91
CA LEU A 122 -19.93 -4.24 4.25
C LEU A 122 -21.37 -4.73 4.16
N GLY A 123 -21.60 -6.05 4.05
CA GLY A 123 -22.93 -6.66 3.83
C GLY A 123 -23.94 -6.51 4.98
N LYS A 124 -23.56 -6.00 6.14
CA LYS A 124 -24.44 -5.95 7.32
C LYS A 124 -25.01 -4.59 7.67
N ASN A 125 -24.36 -3.47 7.32
CA ASN A 125 -24.83 -2.12 7.70
C ASN A 125 -24.28 -0.99 6.80
N TYR A 126 -23.75 -1.29 5.62
CA TYR A 126 -23.16 -0.26 4.76
C TYR A 126 -24.26 0.49 3.99
N LYS A 127 -24.53 1.71 4.40
CA LYS A 127 -25.16 2.69 3.51
C LYS A 127 -24.08 3.17 2.55
N ALA A 128 -24.17 2.76 1.28
CA ALA A 128 -23.32 3.33 0.25
C ALA A 128 -23.41 4.85 0.36
N ASN A 129 -22.29 5.48 0.70
CA ASN A 129 -22.22 6.92 0.76
C ASN A 129 -22.20 7.41 -0.69
N THR A 130 -23.37 7.58 -1.29
CA THR A 130 -23.55 8.03 -2.70
C THR A 130 -22.98 9.42 -2.94
N THR A 131 -22.56 10.11 -1.90
CA THR A 131 -21.79 11.36 -1.94
C THR A 131 -20.28 11.16 -1.92
N SER A 132 -19.79 9.93 -1.88
CA SER A 132 -18.46 9.68 -2.38
C SER A 132 -18.50 9.82 -3.92
N THR A 133 -18.75 11.04 -4.40
CA THR A 133 -18.09 11.47 -5.59
C THR A 133 -16.64 11.06 -5.34
N ARG A 134 -16.22 10.00 -6.02
CA ARG A 134 -14.83 9.72 -6.26
C ARG A 134 -14.26 11.10 -6.57
N ALA A 135 -13.67 11.75 -5.57
CA ALA A 135 -12.94 12.97 -5.79
C ALA A 135 -12.00 12.57 -6.89
N GLU A 136 -12.29 13.02 -8.10
CA GLU A 136 -11.43 12.78 -9.24
C GLU A 136 -10.10 13.23 -8.72
N PHE A 137 -9.19 12.28 -8.57
CA PHE A 137 -7.88 12.56 -8.03
C PHE A 137 -7.23 13.43 -9.09
N THR A 138 -7.46 14.74 -8.97
CA THR A 138 -6.89 15.75 -9.84
C THR A 138 -5.42 15.79 -9.50
N GLY A 139 -4.70 14.78 -9.96
CA GLY A 139 -3.31 14.63 -10.27
C GLY A 139 -2.25 15.39 -9.46
N GLU A 140 -2.55 15.94 -8.29
CA GLU A 140 -1.51 16.35 -7.37
C GLU A 140 -0.75 15.12 -6.94
N LYS A 141 0.49 15.02 -7.38
CA LYS A 141 1.42 14.00 -6.91
C LYS A 141 1.40 14.07 -5.38
N LEU A 142 0.82 13.07 -4.76
CA LEU A 142 1.06 12.75 -3.37
C LEU A 142 2.58 12.80 -3.16
N LEU A 143 3.19 12.41 -2.17
CA LEU A 143 4.63 12.54 -1.93
C LEU A 143 5.48 12.00 -3.09
N ASN A 144 6.46 12.78 -3.54
CA ASN A 144 7.50 12.29 -4.44
C ASN A 144 8.61 11.66 -3.60
N THR A 145 8.45 10.39 -3.27
CA THR A 145 9.41 9.64 -2.46
C THR A 145 10.42 8.89 -3.32
N ALA A 146 11.53 8.47 -2.72
CA ALA A 146 12.50 7.60 -3.35
C ALA A 146 11.83 6.27 -3.76
N LYS A 147 12.26 5.73 -4.91
CA LYS A 147 11.76 4.47 -5.49
C LYS A 147 12.79 3.37 -5.29
N TRP A 148 13.04 3.06 -4.04
CA TRP A 148 14.03 2.08 -3.63
C TRP A 148 13.41 0.69 -3.48
N ASN A 149 14.23 -0.33 -3.62
CA ASN A 149 13.86 -1.74 -3.53
C ASN A 149 14.68 -2.43 -2.44
N GLN A 150 14.51 -3.73 -2.26
CA GLN A 150 15.16 -4.54 -1.23
C GLN A 150 16.31 -5.40 -1.74
N GLY A 151 16.35 -5.68 -3.03
CA GLY A 151 17.42 -6.46 -3.68
C GLY A 151 18.63 -5.61 -4.07
N ALA A 152 19.50 -6.13 -4.93
CA ALA A 152 20.66 -5.38 -5.42
C ALA A 152 20.22 -4.10 -6.18
N PRO A 153 20.97 -3.00 -6.02
CA PRO A 153 22.20 -2.80 -5.24
C PRO A 153 21.95 -2.43 -3.77
N PHE A 154 20.70 -2.37 -3.30
CA PHE A 154 20.30 -1.88 -1.97
C PHE A 154 20.77 -2.78 -0.83
N ASN A 155 20.90 -4.08 -1.08
CA ASN A 155 21.28 -5.10 -0.09
C ASN A 155 22.79 -5.40 -0.06
N LYS A 156 23.62 -4.53 -0.60
CA LYS A 156 25.07 -4.72 -0.69
C LYS A 156 25.73 -5.03 0.66
N TYR A 157 25.23 -4.47 1.73
CA TYR A 157 25.79 -4.59 3.09
C TYR A 157 24.97 -5.46 4.03
N THR A 158 23.94 -6.13 3.53
CA THR A 158 23.20 -7.10 4.35
C THR A 158 23.93 -8.45 4.42
N PRO A 159 23.76 -9.23 5.48
CA PRO A 159 24.34 -10.58 5.57
C PRO A 159 23.92 -11.43 4.37
N ASN A 160 24.89 -12.13 3.76
CA ASN A 160 24.69 -12.99 2.59
C ASN A 160 23.98 -12.32 1.40
N ASN A 161 24.00 -10.98 1.31
CA ASN A 161 23.21 -10.19 0.35
C ASN A 161 21.71 -10.52 0.36
N TYR A 162 21.18 -10.92 1.49
CA TYR A 162 19.74 -11.11 1.65
C TYR A 162 19.01 -9.76 1.51
N VAL A 163 17.75 -9.81 1.14
CA VAL A 163 16.95 -8.58 0.96
C VAL A 163 16.93 -7.73 2.24
N THR A 164 16.93 -6.41 2.07
CA THR A 164 17.03 -5.44 3.18
C THR A 164 15.89 -5.51 4.19
N GLY A 165 14.74 -6.09 3.79
CA GLY A 165 13.51 -6.11 4.58
C GLY A 165 12.65 -4.86 4.39
N CYS A 166 11.33 -5.05 4.36
CA CYS A 166 10.37 -3.98 4.07
C CYS A 166 10.42 -2.84 5.10
N VAL A 167 10.64 -3.17 6.38
CA VAL A 167 10.71 -2.18 7.49
C VAL A 167 11.91 -1.27 7.31
N ALA A 168 13.10 -1.80 7.03
CA ALA A 168 14.30 -1.01 6.80
C ALA A 168 14.17 -0.16 5.53
N THR A 169 13.64 -0.73 4.45
CA THR A 169 13.41 -0.02 3.18
C THR A 169 12.42 1.13 3.36
N ALA A 170 11.30 0.91 4.02
CA ALA A 170 10.32 1.96 4.30
C ALA A 170 10.91 3.07 5.18
N GLY A 171 11.64 2.71 6.23
CA GLY A 171 12.36 3.67 7.08
C GLY A 171 13.35 4.52 6.28
N ALA A 172 14.15 3.89 5.43
CA ALA A 172 15.11 4.57 4.57
C ALA A 172 14.44 5.57 3.61
N ILE A 173 13.31 5.19 3.00
CA ILE A 173 12.53 6.06 2.11
C ILE A 173 11.99 7.28 2.87
N VAL A 174 11.47 7.08 4.07
CA VAL A 174 10.99 8.18 4.94
C VAL A 174 12.14 9.10 5.31
N MET A 175 13.28 8.57 5.76
CA MET A 175 14.47 9.36 6.11
C MET A 175 14.99 10.16 4.90
N LYS A 176 15.02 9.55 3.70
CA LYS A 176 15.39 10.25 2.46
C LYS A 176 14.43 11.38 2.11
N HIS A 177 13.13 11.17 2.31
CA HIS A 177 12.12 12.21 2.05
C HIS A 177 12.35 13.45 2.91
N HIS A 178 12.74 13.24 4.17
CA HIS A 178 13.05 14.34 5.08
C HIS A 178 14.48 14.88 4.97
N GLY A 179 15.40 14.14 4.32
CA GLY A 179 16.83 14.46 4.34
C GLY A 179 17.40 14.51 5.75
N TYR A 180 16.94 13.63 6.64
CA TYR A 180 17.23 13.66 8.07
C TYR A 180 17.43 12.25 8.66
N PRO A 181 18.35 12.11 9.66
CA PRO A 181 19.27 13.13 10.23
C PRO A 181 20.47 13.39 9.32
N ALA A 182 21.21 14.46 9.53
CA ALA A 182 22.52 14.63 8.89
C ALA A 182 23.50 13.55 9.36
N LYS A 183 23.45 13.18 10.63
CA LYS A 183 24.27 12.15 11.27
C LYS A 183 23.44 11.40 12.32
N GLY A 184 23.62 10.08 12.40
CA GLY A 184 23.03 9.27 13.47
C GLY A 184 23.85 9.36 14.76
N VAL A 185 23.39 8.69 15.82
CA VAL A 185 24.04 8.67 17.13
C VAL A 185 24.18 7.25 17.66
N GLY A 186 25.33 6.97 18.30
CA GLY A 186 25.60 5.71 18.98
C GLY A 186 25.76 4.51 18.04
N SER A 187 25.59 3.36 18.61
CA SER A 187 25.75 2.06 17.92
C SER A 187 24.73 1.06 18.41
N HIS A 188 24.53 0.01 17.62
CA HIS A 188 23.69 -1.13 17.99
C HIS A 188 24.30 -2.45 17.54
N SER A 189 24.08 -3.49 18.34
CA SER A 189 24.48 -4.85 18.03
C SER A 189 23.41 -5.83 18.43
N TYR A 190 23.24 -6.88 17.65
CA TYR A 190 22.38 -7.99 17.99
C TYR A 190 22.91 -9.29 17.36
N THR A 191 22.48 -10.42 17.88
CA THR A 191 22.85 -11.73 17.33
C THR A 191 21.81 -12.19 16.33
N TRP A 192 22.25 -12.43 15.11
CA TRP A 192 21.46 -13.04 14.06
C TRP A 192 22.13 -14.33 13.58
N ASN A 193 21.41 -15.44 13.64
CA ASN A 193 21.89 -16.75 13.18
C ASN A 193 23.30 -17.13 13.72
N GLY A 194 23.54 -16.83 15.00
CA GLY A 194 24.83 -17.08 15.68
C GLY A 194 25.94 -16.05 15.36
N GLN A 195 25.69 -15.08 14.49
CA GLN A 195 26.62 -13.99 14.14
C GLN A 195 26.23 -12.71 14.88
N ASN A 196 27.23 -11.97 15.37
CA ASN A 196 26.99 -10.65 15.94
C ASN A 196 27.03 -9.61 14.82
N LEU A 197 25.90 -8.99 14.54
CA LEU A 197 25.76 -7.89 13.59
C LEU A 197 25.83 -6.57 14.36
N THR A 198 26.69 -5.65 13.89
CA THR A 198 26.94 -4.38 14.55
C THR A 198 26.96 -3.24 13.53
N ALA A 199 26.37 -2.09 13.88
CA ALA A 199 26.51 -0.84 13.17
C ALA A 199 26.80 0.31 14.15
N SER A 200 27.68 1.22 13.73
CA SER A 200 27.78 2.56 14.31
C SER A 200 27.02 3.52 13.41
N PHE A 201 26.16 4.33 14.00
CA PHE A 201 25.37 5.34 13.28
C PHE A 201 26.04 6.70 13.29
N GLU A 202 27.22 6.83 13.94
CA GLU A 202 27.97 8.08 14.07
C GLU A 202 28.71 8.46 12.78
N HIS A 203 28.03 8.45 11.66
CA HIS A 203 28.53 8.91 10.37
C HIS A 203 27.48 9.74 9.63
N ASP A 204 27.93 10.52 8.66
CA ASP A 204 27.06 11.40 7.89
C ASP A 204 26.27 10.62 6.84
N TYR A 205 25.01 11.03 6.64
CA TYR A 205 24.14 10.57 5.57
C TYR A 205 24.10 11.65 4.48
N ASP A 206 24.75 11.39 3.36
CA ASP A 206 24.81 12.31 2.22
C ASP A 206 23.52 12.26 1.40
N TRP A 207 22.46 12.86 1.96
CA TRP A 207 21.14 12.86 1.36
C TRP A 207 21.09 13.44 -0.05
N ALA A 208 21.96 14.41 -0.37
CA ALA A 208 21.99 15.07 -1.67
C ALA A 208 22.42 14.10 -2.76
N ASN A 209 23.39 13.25 -2.47
CA ASN A 209 23.98 12.31 -3.41
C ASN A 209 23.36 10.91 -3.39
N MET A 210 22.33 10.64 -2.57
CA MET A 210 21.55 9.41 -2.63
C MET A 210 20.53 9.47 -3.77
N PRO A 211 20.67 8.68 -4.87
CA PRO A 211 19.74 8.74 -5.98
C PRO A 211 18.33 8.28 -5.56
N VAL A 212 17.29 8.92 -6.10
CA VAL A 212 15.89 8.55 -5.81
C VAL A 212 15.41 7.34 -6.58
N ARG A 213 16.14 6.92 -7.63
CA ARG A 213 15.76 5.80 -8.49
C ARG A 213 16.98 5.04 -8.99
N TYR A 214 16.91 3.72 -8.92
CA TYR A 214 17.87 2.83 -9.54
C TYR A 214 17.53 2.64 -11.03
N THR A 215 18.54 2.76 -11.90
CA THR A 215 18.42 2.70 -13.37
C THR A 215 19.07 1.49 -14.00
N GLY A 216 19.75 0.66 -13.19
CA GLY A 216 20.43 -0.56 -13.66
C GLY A 216 21.91 -0.36 -13.98
N ASP A 217 22.40 0.87 -14.03
CA ASP A 217 23.77 1.25 -14.43
C ASP A 217 24.45 2.20 -13.42
N ASN A 218 23.81 2.49 -12.29
CA ASN A 218 24.31 3.45 -11.31
C ASN A 218 24.55 2.85 -9.93
N ASP A 219 24.99 1.59 -9.85
CA ASP A 219 25.22 0.83 -8.61
C ASP A 219 26.13 1.57 -7.62
N ALA A 220 27.22 2.18 -8.11
CA ALA A 220 28.16 2.91 -7.26
C ALA A 220 27.51 4.10 -6.52
N ALA A 221 26.55 4.76 -7.16
CA ALA A 221 25.82 5.87 -6.56
C ALA A 221 24.85 5.41 -5.44
N PHE A 222 24.55 4.12 -5.39
CA PHE A 222 23.67 3.54 -4.35
C PHE A 222 24.42 3.05 -3.11
N ASP A 223 25.72 3.23 -3.00
CA ASP A 223 26.51 2.80 -1.85
C ASP A 223 26.01 3.43 -0.53
N GLY A 224 25.75 4.73 -0.53
CA GLY A 224 25.16 5.43 0.61
C GLY A 224 23.76 4.95 0.98
N VAL A 225 22.95 4.60 -0.03
CA VAL A 225 21.60 4.04 0.18
C VAL A 225 21.68 2.65 0.78
N ALA A 226 22.56 1.79 0.27
CA ALA A 226 22.76 0.44 0.78
C ALA A 226 23.27 0.45 2.22
N ARG A 227 24.16 1.40 2.57
CA ARG A 227 24.63 1.62 3.95
C ARG A 227 23.46 2.03 4.86
N LEU A 228 22.67 3.03 4.47
CA LEU A 228 21.51 3.45 5.24
C LEU A 228 20.54 2.28 5.50
N MET A 229 20.29 1.46 4.49
CA MET A 229 19.41 0.30 4.63
C MET A 229 19.99 -0.77 5.55
N SER A 230 21.32 -0.98 5.50
CA SER A 230 22.01 -1.88 6.43
C SER A 230 21.96 -1.35 7.88
N ASP A 231 22.21 -0.05 8.07
CA ASP A 231 22.13 0.59 9.38
C ASP A 231 20.74 0.42 9.99
N LEU A 232 19.71 0.72 9.22
CA LEU A 232 18.32 0.53 9.65
C LEU A 232 18.02 -0.94 9.94
N GLY A 233 18.47 -1.85 9.09
CA GLY A 233 18.28 -3.28 9.32
C GLY A 233 18.90 -3.74 10.64
N ILE A 234 20.10 -3.25 10.97
CA ILE A 234 20.74 -3.56 12.25
C ILE A 234 19.99 -2.86 13.40
N ALA A 235 19.60 -1.60 13.23
CA ALA A 235 18.88 -0.83 14.24
C ALA A 235 17.54 -1.46 14.66
N VAL A 236 16.89 -2.21 13.76
CA VAL A 236 15.60 -2.89 13.99
C VAL A 236 15.72 -4.40 14.23
N ASN A 237 16.90 -4.92 14.52
CA ASN A 237 17.16 -6.35 14.74
C ASN A 237 16.61 -7.23 13.59
N MET A 238 16.87 -6.84 12.34
CA MET A 238 16.32 -7.50 11.16
C MET A 238 16.63 -8.99 11.14
N GLN A 239 15.60 -9.80 11.01
CA GLN A 239 15.73 -11.23 10.77
C GLN A 239 15.91 -11.48 9.28
N TYR A 240 17.17 -11.46 8.84
CA TYR A 240 17.53 -11.65 7.45
C TYR A 240 17.29 -13.09 6.99
N ALA A 241 16.67 -13.27 5.83
CA ALA A 241 16.47 -14.60 5.23
C ALA A 241 16.46 -14.53 3.71
N ASN A 242 16.71 -15.68 3.08
CA ASN A 242 16.60 -15.81 1.64
C ASN A 242 15.13 -15.69 1.21
N GLY A 243 14.83 -14.69 0.38
CA GLY A 243 13.48 -14.43 -0.12
C GLY A 243 12.61 -13.52 0.74
N GLY A 244 13.03 -13.17 1.98
CA GLY A 244 12.27 -12.22 2.80
C GLY A 244 12.90 -11.98 4.16
N SER A 245 13.23 -10.73 4.48
CA SER A 245 13.75 -10.29 5.78
C SER A 245 12.66 -9.54 6.55
N ALA A 246 12.54 -9.80 7.85
CA ALA A 246 11.43 -9.33 8.68
C ALA A 246 11.89 -8.60 9.95
N SER A 247 11.14 -7.59 10.35
CA SER A 247 11.23 -6.89 11.63
C SER A 247 9.88 -6.24 11.94
N ALA A 248 9.67 -5.78 13.17
CA ALA A 248 8.45 -5.08 13.57
C ALA A 248 8.55 -3.57 13.27
N LEU A 249 7.40 -2.95 12.94
CA LEU A 249 7.32 -1.49 12.76
C LEU A 249 7.57 -0.72 14.07
N GLU A 250 7.25 -1.31 15.19
CA GLU A 250 7.54 -0.80 16.52
C GLU A 250 9.06 -0.64 16.75
N ASP A 251 9.84 -1.58 16.23
CA ASP A 251 11.31 -1.52 16.29
C ASP A 251 11.84 -0.35 15.46
N LEU A 252 11.23 -0.08 14.29
CA LEU A 252 11.58 1.09 13.48
C LEU A 252 11.33 2.39 14.24
N VAL A 253 10.17 2.55 14.86
CA VAL A 253 9.86 3.76 15.65
C VAL A 253 10.85 3.93 16.81
N THR A 254 11.23 2.84 17.46
CA THR A 254 12.23 2.84 18.53
C THR A 254 13.61 3.23 18.01
N ALA A 255 14.03 2.67 16.89
CA ALA A 255 15.30 2.97 16.24
C ALA A 255 15.37 4.44 15.79
N LEU A 256 14.32 4.95 15.15
CA LEU A 256 14.24 6.34 14.70
C LEU A 256 14.41 7.34 15.84
N LYS A 257 13.82 7.06 17.00
CA LYS A 257 13.98 7.89 18.20
C LYS A 257 15.38 7.80 18.80
N LYS A 258 15.88 6.59 18.94
CA LYS A 258 17.09 6.30 19.71
C LYS A 258 18.36 6.66 18.95
N TYR A 259 18.41 6.38 17.66
CA TYR A 259 19.63 6.46 16.87
C TYR A 259 19.61 7.57 15.81
N PHE A 260 18.41 8.00 15.39
CA PHE A 260 18.25 8.92 14.27
C PHE A 260 17.60 10.25 14.66
N GLY A 261 17.46 10.54 15.95
CA GLY A 261 17.04 11.84 16.46
C GLY A 261 15.61 12.25 16.12
N TYR A 262 14.73 11.30 15.74
CA TYR A 262 13.33 11.60 15.51
C TYR A 262 12.58 11.89 16.82
N SER A 263 11.47 12.59 16.72
CA SER A 263 10.67 13.04 17.87
C SER A 263 10.34 11.89 18.82
N LYS A 264 10.48 12.13 20.13
CA LYS A 264 10.01 11.22 21.18
C LYS A 264 8.51 10.88 21.08
N TYR A 265 7.73 11.71 20.39
CA TYR A 265 6.31 11.52 20.16
C TYR A 265 6.01 10.67 18.90
N ALA A 266 7.02 10.31 18.12
CA ALA A 266 6.83 9.39 16.99
C ALA A 266 6.24 8.08 17.52
N ARG A 267 5.24 7.53 16.81
CA ARG A 267 4.54 6.32 17.22
C ARG A 267 4.01 5.56 16.03
N HIS A 268 3.92 4.26 16.16
CA HIS A 268 3.17 3.42 15.25
C HIS A 268 1.69 3.56 15.58
N LEU A 269 0.86 3.82 14.57
CA LEU A 269 -0.59 3.88 14.68
C LEU A 269 -1.18 2.71 13.90
N LYS A 270 -2.19 2.08 14.46
CA LYS A 270 -2.91 0.97 13.83
C LYS A 270 -4.34 1.40 13.56
N ILE A 271 -4.94 0.84 12.51
CA ILE A 271 -6.33 1.11 12.17
C ILE A 271 -7.28 0.68 13.29
N GLU A 272 -6.93 -0.40 14.02
CA GLU A 272 -7.70 -0.90 15.16
C GLU A 272 -7.77 0.13 16.28
N ASP A 273 -6.73 0.94 16.48
CA ASP A 273 -6.65 1.95 17.54
C ASP A 273 -7.48 3.21 17.22
N LEU A 274 -7.64 3.52 15.94
CA LEU A 274 -8.26 4.76 15.48
C LEU A 274 -9.66 4.56 14.91
N GLY A 275 -9.98 3.38 14.42
CA GLY A 275 -11.15 3.14 13.58
C GLY A 275 -10.94 3.64 12.14
N ALA A 276 -11.71 3.11 11.20
CA ALA A 276 -11.51 3.32 9.76
C ALA A 276 -11.64 4.79 9.32
N GLU A 277 -12.56 5.56 9.89
CA GLU A 277 -12.78 6.95 9.51
C GLU A 277 -11.61 7.84 9.94
N ALA A 278 -11.20 7.77 11.21
CA ALA A 278 -10.08 8.55 11.73
C ALA A 278 -8.75 8.13 11.06
N TRP A 279 -8.57 6.82 10.78
CA TRP A 279 -7.44 6.31 10.02
C TRP A 279 -7.35 6.91 8.62
N ASN A 280 -8.47 6.89 7.85
CA ASN A 280 -8.52 7.46 6.51
C ASN A 280 -8.30 8.98 6.52
N GLY A 281 -8.85 9.68 7.52
CA GLY A 281 -8.60 11.11 7.72
C GLY A 281 -7.12 11.40 7.97
N ARG A 282 -6.47 10.58 8.81
CA ARG A 282 -5.05 10.69 9.11
C ARG A 282 -4.18 10.43 7.88
N LEU A 283 -4.43 9.34 7.14
CA LEU A 283 -3.69 9.04 5.92
C LEU A 283 -3.81 10.17 4.89
N ARG A 284 -5.00 10.71 4.67
CA ARG A 284 -5.18 11.85 3.77
C ARG A 284 -4.39 13.06 4.22
N ALA A 285 -4.43 13.38 5.52
CA ALA A 285 -3.66 14.49 6.07
C ALA A 285 -2.15 14.32 5.85
N GLU A 286 -1.61 13.12 6.08
CA GLU A 286 -0.19 12.83 5.92
C GLU A 286 0.27 12.79 4.45
N LEU A 287 -0.63 12.46 3.52
CA LEU A 287 -0.32 12.37 2.10
C LEU A 287 -0.52 13.68 1.34
N MET A 288 -1.15 14.69 1.95
CA MET A 288 -1.33 15.99 1.33
C MET A 288 -0.07 16.87 1.44
N PRO A 289 0.31 17.61 0.38
CA PRO A 289 1.55 18.43 0.36
C PRO A 289 1.59 19.52 1.44
N THR A 290 0.44 19.91 1.96
CA THR A 290 0.30 20.97 2.96
C THR A 290 0.45 20.47 4.40
N VAL A 291 0.42 19.16 4.62
CA VAL A 291 0.56 18.56 5.95
C VAL A 291 1.95 17.99 6.10
N ARG A 292 2.67 18.51 7.07
CA ARG A 292 3.99 17.99 7.41
C ARG A 292 3.80 16.65 8.12
N PHE A 293 4.48 15.61 7.65
CA PHE A 293 4.53 14.32 8.32
C PHE A 293 4.70 14.47 9.82
N CYS A 294 3.92 13.77 10.61
CA CYS A 294 4.07 13.75 12.08
C CYS A 294 5.43 13.22 12.58
N MET A 295 6.31 12.83 11.70
CA MET A 295 7.70 12.48 11.95
C MET A 295 8.66 13.63 11.72
N GLN A 296 8.23 14.91 11.84
CA GLN A 296 9.19 16.00 11.71
C GLN A 296 10.31 15.85 12.75
N PRO A 297 11.57 15.89 12.30
CA PRO A 297 12.68 16.08 13.22
C PRO A 297 12.46 17.39 13.97
N LEU A 298 12.67 17.37 15.27
CA LEU A 298 12.80 18.62 16.02
C LEU A 298 13.99 19.36 15.42
N MET A 299 13.75 20.42 14.64
CA MET A 299 14.83 21.35 14.31
C MET A 299 15.37 21.86 15.63
N PRO A 300 16.69 21.83 15.86
CA PRO A 300 17.27 22.53 16.98
C PRO A 300 16.92 24.01 16.83
N MET A 301 16.37 24.61 17.89
CA MET A 301 16.25 26.07 18.02
C MET A 301 17.60 26.71 18.03
#